data_32beb7c536ab74212ff0a06dc9f47a96
#
_entry.id   32beb7c536ab74212ff0a06dc9f47a96
#
_cell.length_a   1.000
_cell.length_b   1.000
_cell.length_c   1.000
_cell.angle_alpha   90.00
_cell.angle_beta   90.00
_cell.angle_gamma   90.00
#
_symmetry.space_group_name_H-M   'P 1'
#
loop_
_entity.id
_entity.type
_entity.pdbx_description
1 polymer ?
#
loop_
_entity_poly.entity_id
_entity_poly.type
_entity_poly.pdbx_seq_one_letter_code
_entity_poly.pdbx_strand_id
1 'polypeptide(L)'
;GHTQPRRLAARTVANRIADELETPLGGSVGYKVRFNDQVGENTLVKLMTDGILLAEIQQDRLLMQYDTLIIDEAHERSLNIDFILGYLRELLPKRPDLKVIITSATIDPQRFSRHFNNAPIIEVSGRTCPVEVRYRPVVDDGDDTDRDQLQAIFDAVDELGREGPGDILIFMSGEREIRDTADALNRLNLPHTEVLPLYARLSNSEQNRVFQSHHGRRIVLATNVAETSLTVPGIKYVIDPGTARIS
;
A
#
# COMPACT_ATOMS: atom_id res chain seq x y z
N GLY A 1 16.58 2.89 -8.54
CA GLY A 1 15.81 3.37 -7.39
C GLY A 1 14.32 3.23 -7.63
N HIS A 2 13.58 2.83 -6.62
CA HIS A 2 12.13 2.67 -6.71
C HIS A 2 11.47 3.32 -5.49
N THR A 3 10.70 4.38 -5.70
CA THR A 3 10.01 5.05 -4.59
C THR A 3 8.67 4.42 -4.31
N GLN A 4 8.28 4.49 -3.04
CA GLN A 4 6.99 4.10 -2.52
C GLN A 4 6.45 5.19 -1.59
N PRO A 5 5.18 5.51 -1.58
CA PRO A 5 4.65 6.58 -0.72
C PRO A 5 4.73 6.21 0.77
N ARG A 6 4.79 4.92 1.09
CA ARG A 6 4.71 4.43 2.47
C ARG A 6 5.86 3.50 2.82
N ARG A 7 6.37 3.62 4.06
CA ARG A 7 7.49 2.79 4.57
C ARG A 7 7.19 1.30 4.52
N LEU A 8 5.96 0.92 4.85
CA LEU A 8 5.55 -0.47 4.83
C LEU A 8 5.58 -1.02 3.40
N ALA A 9 5.06 -0.28 2.42
CA ALA A 9 5.08 -0.67 1.01
C ALA A 9 6.52 -0.85 0.51
N ALA A 10 7.40 0.13 0.74
CA ALA A 10 8.81 0.03 0.32
C ALA A 10 9.48 -1.24 0.83
N ARG A 11 9.24 -1.59 2.11
CA ARG A 11 9.81 -2.82 2.69
C ARG A 11 9.16 -4.09 2.15
N THR A 12 7.84 -4.12 2.05
CA THR A 12 7.13 -5.33 1.58
C THR A 12 7.44 -5.63 0.12
N VAL A 13 7.48 -4.60 -0.74
CA VAL A 13 7.87 -4.76 -2.14
C VAL A 13 9.34 -5.20 -2.27
N ALA A 14 10.24 -4.65 -1.43
CA ALA A 14 11.64 -5.09 -1.41
C ALA A 14 11.77 -6.57 -1.02
N ASN A 15 11.08 -7.00 0.03
CA ASN A 15 11.05 -8.41 0.42
C ASN A 15 10.55 -9.29 -0.73
N ARG A 16 9.43 -8.90 -1.35
CA ARG A 16 8.85 -9.64 -2.47
C ARG A 16 9.82 -9.80 -3.65
N ILE A 17 10.47 -8.72 -4.06
CA ILE A 17 11.46 -8.76 -5.14
C ILE A 17 12.66 -9.63 -4.74
N ALA A 18 13.12 -9.53 -3.49
CA ALA A 18 14.22 -10.35 -2.99
C ALA A 18 13.87 -11.84 -3.02
N ASP A 19 12.66 -12.20 -2.59
CA ASP A 19 12.16 -13.57 -2.62
C ASP A 19 12.04 -14.09 -4.08
N GLU A 20 11.50 -13.30 -5.00
CA GLU A 20 11.39 -13.66 -6.41
C GLU A 20 12.75 -13.82 -7.12
N LEU A 21 13.75 -13.07 -6.68
CA LEU A 21 15.13 -13.17 -7.19
C LEU A 21 16.00 -14.16 -6.40
N GLU A 22 15.41 -14.86 -5.43
CA GLU A 22 16.12 -15.82 -4.56
C GLU A 22 17.37 -15.22 -3.91
N THR A 23 17.32 -13.94 -3.51
CA THR A 23 18.42 -13.22 -2.89
C THR A 23 18.06 -12.74 -1.48
N PRO A 24 19.02 -12.72 -0.54
CA PRO A 24 18.73 -12.14 0.76
C PRO A 24 18.49 -10.64 0.65
N LEU A 25 17.54 -10.14 1.46
CA LEU A 25 17.31 -8.70 1.58
C LEU A 25 18.56 -8.00 2.14
N GLY A 26 18.94 -6.86 1.54
CA GLY A 26 20.22 -6.19 1.81
C GLY A 26 21.37 -6.67 0.92
N GLY A 27 21.14 -7.71 0.08
CA GLY A 27 22.01 -8.13 -1.02
C GLY A 27 21.74 -7.31 -2.28
N SER A 28 21.38 -8.00 -3.38
CA SER A 28 21.05 -7.34 -4.66
C SER A 28 19.80 -6.46 -4.57
N VAL A 29 18.89 -6.77 -3.66
CA VAL A 29 17.70 -5.98 -3.36
C VAL A 29 17.79 -5.45 -1.93
N GLY A 30 17.56 -4.15 -1.78
CA GLY A 30 17.53 -3.52 -0.47
C GLY A 30 16.46 -2.46 -0.37
N TYR A 31 16.26 -1.92 0.84
CA TYR A 31 15.36 -0.80 1.04
C TYR A 31 15.95 0.22 2.02
N LYS A 32 15.51 1.46 1.87
CA LYS A 32 15.84 2.56 2.77
C LYS A 32 14.60 3.37 3.11
N VAL A 33 14.27 3.40 4.38
CA VAL A 33 13.17 4.20 4.92
C VAL A 33 13.66 4.96 6.15
N ARG A 34 12.90 5.94 6.61
CA ARG A 34 13.28 6.72 7.79
C ARG A 34 13.53 5.80 8.99
N PHE A 35 14.73 5.86 9.56
CA PHE A 35 15.24 5.08 10.70
C PHE A 35 15.42 3.57 10.45
N ASN A 36 15.31 3.10 9.24
CA ASN A 36 15.60 1.71 8.92
C ASN A 36 16.15 1.59 7.49
N ASP A 37 17.27 0.89 7.36
CA ASP A 37 18.02 0.79 6.13
C ASP A 37 18.58 -0.64 6.05
N GLN A 38 18.37 -1.29 4.93
CA GLN A 38 18.95 -2.57 4.55
C GLN A 38 19.44 -2.48 3.10
N VAL A 39 20.49 -1.71 2.90
CA VAL A 39 21.15 -1.50 1.61
C VAL A 39 22.63 -1.84 1.78
N GLY A 40 23.17 -2.67 0.91
CA GLY A 40 24.59 -3.03 0.86
C GLY A 40 25.29 -2.42 -0.36
N GLU A 41 26.60 -2.60 -0.43
CA GLU A 41 27.43 -2.13 -1.56
C GLU A 41 27.03 -2.78 -2.90
N ASN A 42 26.47 -3.98 -2.85
CA ASN A 42 26.04 -4.75 -4.02
C ASN A 42 24.56 -4.60 -4.33
N THR A 43 23.86 -3.63 -3.72
CA THR A 43 22.44 -3.42 -3.95
C THR A 43 22.21 -2.81 -5.32
N LEU A 44 21.54 -3.55 -6.18
CA LEU A 44 21.17 -3.14 -7.55
C LEU A 44 19.75 -2.54 -7.59
N VAL A 45 18.83 -3.06 -6.77
CA VAL A 45 17.47 -2.58 -6.66
C VAL A 45 17.24 -2.02 -5.26
N LYS A 46 17.02 -0.71 -5.17
CA LYS A 46 16.83 -0.03 -3.89
C LYS A 46 15.43 0.56 -3.81
N LEU A 47 14.63 0.01 -2.92
CA LEU A 47 13.30 0.53 -2.57
C LEU A 47 13.44 1.63 -1.52
N MET A 48 12.67 2.70 -1.64
CA MET A 48 12.75 3.81 -0.69
C MET A 48 11.42 4.56 -0.62
N THR A 49 11.24 5.35 0.43
CA THR A 49 10.13 6.30 0.44
C THR A 49 10.50 7.58 -0.33
N ASP A 50 9.48 8.28 -0.82
CA ASP A 50 9.64 9.57 -1.53
C ASP A 50 10.49 10.56 -0.74
N GLY A 51 10.30 10.62 0.59
CA GLY A 51 11.09 11.48 1.47
C GLY A 51 12.59 11.11 1.54
N ILE A 52 12.93 9.84 1.33
CA ILE A 52 14.34 9.40 1.23
C ILE A 52 14.94 9.89 -0.08
N LEU A 53 14.24 9.74 -1.21
CA LEU A 53 14.71 10.26 -2.49
C LEU A 53 14.92 11.79 -2.43
N LEU A 54 14.02 12.52 -1.78
CA LEU A 54 14.18 13.96 -1.57
C LEU A 54 15.44 14.31 -0.76
N ALA A 55 15.73 13.53 0.28
CA ALA A 55 16.96 13.72 1.05
C ALA A 55 18.22 13.43 0.23
N GLU A 56 18.17 12.43 -0.65
CA GLU A 56 19.28 12.10 -1.54
C GLU A 56 19.50 13.16 -2.62
N ILE A 57 18.45 13.76 -3.16
CA ILE A 57 18.53 14.90 -4.09
C ILE A 57 19.29 16.09 -3.46
N GLN A 58 19.18 16.30 -2.15
CA GLN A 58 19.91 17.38 -1.47
C GLN A 58 21.40 17.11 -1.40
N GLN A 59 21.82 15.85 -1.33
CA GLN A 59 23.21 15.41 -1.25
C GLN A 59 23.84 15.22 -2.63
N ASP A 60 23.12 14.62 -3.54
CA ASP A 60 23.51 14.37 -4.93
C ASP A 60 22.45 14.91 -5.88
N ARG A 61 22.65 16.15 -6.33
CA ARG A 61 21.72 16.82 -7.23
C ARG A 61 21.58 16.15 -8.61
N LEU A 62 22.52 15.36 -9.01
CA LEU A 62 22.46 14.65 -10.29
C LEU A 62 21.98 13.21 -10.15
N LEU A 63 21.78 12.72 -8.92
CA LEU A 63 21.36 11.35 -8.63
C LEU A 63 22.23 10.32 -9.37
N MET A 64 23.56 10.52 -9.33
CA MET A 64 24.54 9.77 -10.10
C MET A 64 24.58 8.27 -9.71
N GLN A 65 24.09 7.92 -8.54
CA GLN A 65 23.98 6.53 -8.10
C GLN A 65 22.87 5.73 -8.81
N TYR A 66 22.00 6.40 -9.59
CA TYR A 66 20.89 5.77 -10.29
C TYR A 66 21.04 5.86 -11.80
N ASP A 67 20.77 4.75 -12.48
CA ASP A 67 20.54 4.69 -13.93
C ASP A 67 19.04 4.69 -14.26
N THR A 68 18.23 4.22 -13.33
CA THR A 68 16.78 4.12 -13.48
C THR A 68 16.08 4.50 -12.18
N LEU A 69 15.04 5.32 -12.29
CA LEU A 69 14.15 5.68 -11.18
C LEU A 69 12.72 5.30 -11.53
N ILE A 70 12.06 4.61 -10.60
CA ILE A 70 10.64 4.29 -10.65
C ILE A 70 9.95 5.13 -9.59
N ILE A 71 9.02 5.99 -10.00
CA ILE A 71 8.17 6.77 -9.11
C ILE A 71 6.80 6.12 -9.09
N ASP A 72 6.54 5.38 -8.01
CA ASP A 72 5.33 4.58 -7.88
C ASP A 72 4.20 5.35 -7.22
N GLU A 73 2.95 4.97 -7.53
CA GLU A 73 1.73 5.57 -6.98
C GLU A 73 1.66 7.09 -7.18
N ALA A 74 2.12 7.58 -8.33
CA ALA A 74 2.19 9.02 -8.61
C ALA A 74 0.82 9.72 -8.55
N HIS A 75 -0.27 8.97 -8.64
CA HIS A 75 -1.64 9.49 -8.48
C HIS A 75 -1.98 9.93 -7.05
N GLU A 76 -1.23 9.49 -6.03
CA GLU A 76 -1.43 9.98 -4.66
C GLU A 76 -1.14 11.49 -4.51
N ARG A 77 -0.40 12.08 -5.45
CA ARG A 77 -0.16 13.52 -5.53
C ARG A 77 0.28 14.15 -4.22
N SER A 78 1.08 13.42 -3.43
CA SER A 78 1.70 14.00 -2.24
C SER A 78 2.63 15.17 -2.62
N LEU A 79 2.85 16.10 -1.69
CA LEU A 79 3.79 17.20 -1.90
C LEU A 79 5.19 16.69 -2.30
N ASN A 80 5.62 15.57 -1.72
CA ASN A 80 6.90 14.94 -2.06
C ASN A 80 6.93 14.48 -3.52
N ILE A 81 5.89 13.76 -3.96
CA ILE A 81 5.77 13.27 -5.34
C ILE A 81 5.77 14.45 -6.31
N ASP A 82 4.97 15.48 -6.08
CA ASP A 82 4.88 16.64 -6.96
C ASP A 82 6.22 17.37 -7.07
N PHE A 83 6.95 17.50 -5.96
CA PHE A 83 8.29 18.07 -5.97
C PHE A 83 9.28 17.22 -6.77
N ILE A 84 9.28 15.88 -6.54
CA ILE A 84 10.15 14.94 -7.27
C ILE A 84 9.88 15.02 -8.77
N LEU A 85 8.62 15.01 -9.19
CA LEU A 85 8.25 15.09 -10.61
C LEU A 85 8.74 16.39 -11.24
N GLY A 86 8.58 17.53 -10.57
CA GLY A 86 9.12 18.82 -11.02
C GLY A 86 10.64 18.79 -11.11
N TYR A 87 11.31 18.24 -10.10
CA TYR A 87 12.75 18.10 -10.07
C TYR A 87 13.28 17.21 -11.22
N LEU A 88 12.67 16.05 -11.43
CA LEU A 88 13.07 15.11 -12.49
C LEU A 88 12.90 15.73 -13.89
N ARG A 89 11.88 16.56 -14.10
CA ARG A 89 11.71 17.31 -15.35
C ARG A 89 12.92 18.22 -15.65
N GLU A 90 13.46 18.88 -14.63
CA GLU A 90 14.63 19.74 -14.74
C GLU A 90 15.95 18.96 -14.81
N LEU A 91 15.97 17.75 -14.27
CA LEU A 91 17.14 16.89 -14.23
C LEU A 91 17.37 16.13 -15.54
N LEU A 92 16.32 15.60 -16.18
CA LEU A 92 16.42 14.74 -17.35
C LEU A 92 17.22 15.35 -18.52
N PRO A 93 17.11 16.66 -18.84
CA PRO A 93 17.97 17.26 -19.86
C PRO A 93 19.47 17.23 -19.51
N LYS A 94 19.82 17.17 -18.23
CA LYS A 94 21.21 17.11 -17.73
C LYS A 94 21.70 15.68 -17.56
N ARG A 95 20.80 14.72 -17.50
CA ARG A 95 21.04 13.29 -17.33
C ARG A 95 20.28 12.49 -18.41
N PRO A 96 20.71 12.59 -19.69
CA PRO A 96 20.04 11.87 -20.78
C PRO A 96 20.16 10.34 -20.68
N ASP A 97 21.06 9.85 -19.85
CA ASP A 97 21.28 8.44 -19.51
C ASP A 97 20.26 7.92 -18.49
N LEU A 98 19.72 8.80 -17.63
CA LEU A 98 18.76 8.43 -16.58
C LEU A 98 17.40 8.07 -17.17
N LYS A 99 16.91 6.88 -16.81
CA LYS A 99 15.56 6.45 -17.17
C LYS A 99 14.59 6.71 -16.02
N VAL A 100 13.42 7.25 -16.35
CA VAL A 100 12.37 7.50 -15.35
C VAL A 100 11.10 6.77 -15.78
N ILE A 101 10.56 5.97 -14.87
CA ILE A 101 9.29 5.28 -15.03
C ILE A 101 8.35 5.83 -13.96
N ILE A 102 7.17 6.27 -14.39
CA ILE A 102 6.13 6.77 -13.49
C ILE A 102 4.96 5.81 -13.57
N THR A 103 4.58 5.24 -12.43
CA THR A 103 3.41 4.38 -12.36
C THR A 103 2.24 5.12 -11.71
N SER A 104 1.04 4.83 -12.17
CA SER A 104 -0.18 5.44 -11.67
C SER A 104 -1.35 4.50 -11.86
N ALA A 105 -2.20 4.32 -10.84
CA ALA A 105 -3.37 3.44 -10.91
C ALA A 105 -4.55 4.06 -11.66
N THR A 106 -4.64 5.39 -11.70
CA THR A 106 -5.80 6.09 -12.26
C THR A 106 -5.44 7.48 -12.79
N ILE A 107 -6.35 8.03 -13.59
CA ILE A 107 -6.61 9.46 -13.81
C ILE A 107 -5.47 10.23 -14.49
N ASP A 108 -5.69 10.46 -15.79
CA ASP A 108 -4.96 11.41 -16.64
C ASP A 108 -3.46 11.09 -16.83
N PRO A 109 -3.12 9.90 -17.39
CA PRO A 109 -1.75 9.62 -17.79
C PRO A 109 -1.21 10.63 -18.80
N GLN A 110 -2.09 11.29 -19.57
CA GLN A 110 -1.75 12.34 -20.52
C GLN A 110 -1.15 13.57 -19.83
N ARG A 111 -1.55 13.87 -18.60
CA ARG A 111 -0.96 14.97 -17.84
C ARG A 111 0.50 14.70 -17.49
N PHE A 112 0.82 13.48 -17.04
CA PHE A 112 2.20 13.06 -16.80
C PHE A 112 3.00 13.04 -18.10
N SER A 113 2.46 12.48 -19.18
CA SER A 113 3.11 12.47 -20.50
C SER A 113 3.48 13.88 -20.96
N ARG A 114 2.54 14.82 -20.94
CA ARG A 114 2.79 16.23 -21.29
C ARG A 114 3.82 16.90 -20.40
N HIS A 115 3.82 16.57 -19.08
CA HIS A 115 4.81 17.11 -18.16
C HIS A 115 6.23 16.68 -18.51
N PHE A 116 6.40 15.49 -19.07
CA PHE A 116 7.67 14.92 -19.52
C PHE A 116 7.81 14.89 -21.05
N ASN A 117 7.52 16.01 -21.72
CA ASN A 117 7.73 16.21 -23.15
C ASN A 117 7.05 15.16 -24.04
N ASN A 118 5.81 14.81 -23.72
CA ASN A 118 5.03 13.76 -24.39
C ASN A 118 5.69 12.37 -24.28
N ALA A 119 6.18 12.03 -23.10
CA ALA A 119 6.70 10.70 -22.79
C ALA A 119 5.67 9.62 -23.16
N PRO A 120 6.10 8.46 -23.67
CA PRO A 120 5.20 7.39 -24.07
C PRO A 120 4.40 6.86 -22.87
N ILE A 121 3.13 6.51 -23.15
CA ILE A 121 2.24 5.91 -22.16
C ILE A 121 2.10 4.43 -22.49
N ILE A 122 2.31 3.59 -21.50
CA ILE A 122 2.06 2.15 -21.57
C ILE A 122 0.88 1.85 -20.67
N GLU A 123 -0.22 1.47 -21.27
CA GLU A 123 -1.42 1.04 -20.53
C GLU A 123 -1.41 -0.47 -20.35
N VAL A 124 -1.47 -0.91 -19.09
CA VAL A 124 -1.58 -2.31 -18.74
C VAL A 124 -2.97 -2.55 -18.18
N SER A 125 -3.83 -3.17 -18.96
CA SER A 125 -5.13 -3.64 -18.45
C SER A 125 -4.92 -4.97 -17.72
N GLY A 126 -5.05 -4.95 -16.40
CA GLY A 126 -5.14 -6.17 -15.61
C GLY A 126 -6.46 -6.90 -15.89
N ARG A 127 -6.47 -8.24 -15.77
CA ARG A 127 -7.73 -8.97 -15.72
C ARG A 127 -8.46 -8.58 -14.43
N THR A 128 -9.47 -7.75 -14.54
CA THR A 128 -10.35 -7.44 -13.42
C THR A 128 -11.25 -8.67 -13.19
N CYS A 129 -11.15 -9.26 -12.00
CA CYS A 129 -12.14 -10.23 -11.57
C CYS A 129 -13.49 -9.51 -11.42
N PRO A 130 -14.62 -10.14 -11.76
CA PRO A 130 -15.92 -9.57 -11.46
C PRO A 130 -16.05 -9.28 -9.98
N VAL A 131 -16.45 -8.06 -9.64
CA VAL A 131 -16.69 -7.63 -8.25
C VAL A 131 -18.18 -7.35 -8.11
N GLU A 132 -18.82 -8.06 -7.19
CA GLU A 132 -20.19 -7.78 -6.78
C GLU A 132 -20.15 -6.73 -5.67
N VAL A 133 -20.81 -5.60 -5.87
CA VAL A 133 -20.93 -4.54 -4.87
C VAL A 133 -22.28 -4.67 -4.17
N ARG A 134 -22.25 -4.89 -2.85
CA ARG A 134 -23.43 -4.99 -1.99
C ARG A 134 -23.52 -3.75 -1.11
N TYR A 135 -24.41 -2.85 -1.43
CA TYR A 135 -24.66 -1.67 -0.60
C TYR A 135 -25.52 -2.04 0.60
N ARG A 136 -25.02 -1.78 1.80
CA ARG A 136 -25.68 -2.02 3.09
C ARG A 136 -25.61 -0.74 3.91
N PRO A 137 -26.63 0.15 3.81
CA PRO A 137 -26.60 1.40 4.56
C PRO A 137 -26.64 1.10 6.05
N VAL A 138 -25.85 1.84 6.82
CA VAL A 138 -25.96 1.89 8.27
C VAL A 138 -27.25 2.67 8.57
N VAL A 139 -28.19 2.07 9.29
CA VAL A 139 -29.44 2.72 9.67
C VAL A 139 -29.16 3.63 10.85
N ASP A 140 -29.39 4.92 10.67
CA ASP A 140 -29.19 5.94 11.69
C ASP A 140 -30.43 5.99 12.60
N ASP A 141 -30.48 5.14 13.62
CA ASP A 141 -31.56 5.11 14.61
C ASP A 141 -31.30 6.03 15.85
N GLY A 142 -30.45 7.07 15.64
CA GLY A 142 -30.25 8.17 16.60
C GLY A 142 -29.32 7.83 17.77
N ASP A 143 -28.36 8.68 18.01
CA ASP A 143 -27.48 8.86 19.18
C ASP A 143 -26.24 7.94 19.38
N ASP A 144 -26.03 6.84 18.66
CA ASP A 144 -24.81 6.01 18.81
C ASP A 144 -24.26 5.50 17.47
N THR A 145 -23.74 6.39 16.64
CA THR A 145 -23.20 6.10 15.30
C THR A 145 -22.07 5.05 15.31
N ASP A 146 -21.24 5.02 16.37
CA ASP A 146 -20.15 4.06 16.50
C ASP A 146 -20.65 2.63 16.75
N ARG A 147 -21.77 2.49 17.48
CA ARG A 147 -22.36 1.20 17.80
C ARG A 147 -23.04 0.59 16.57
N ASP A 148 -23.70 1.43 15.78
CA ASP A 148 -24.38 1.01 14.56
C ASP A 148 -23.38 0.56 13.49
N GLN A 149 -22.26 1.26 13.35
CA GLN A 149 -21.19 0.86 12.42
C GLN A 149 -20.57 -0.48 12.80
N LEU A 150 -20.29 -0.72 14.09
CA LEU A 150 -19.73 -1.98 14.55
C LEU A 150 -20.69 -3.15 14.30
N GLN A 151 -21.97 -2.96 14.56
CA GLN A 151 -23.00 -3.98 14.26
C GLN A 151 -23.09 -4.25 12.76
N ALA A 152 -23.05 -3.24 11.92
CA ALA A 152 -23.06 -3.38 10.47
C ALA A 152 -21.82 -4.18 9.96
N ILE A 153 -20.66 -3.98 10.58
CA ILE A 153 -19.46 -4.78 10.29
C ILE A 153 -19.70 -6.25 10.68
N PHE A 154 -20.26 -6.54 11.84
CA PHE A 154 -20.55 -7.90 12.27
C PHE A 154 -21.54 -8.60 11.34
N ASP A 155 -22.60 -7.92 10.95
CA ASP A 155 -23.60 -8.44 10.02
C ASP A 155 -22.96 -8.73 8.64
N ALA A 156 -22.09 -7.85 8.15
CA ALA A 156 -21.36 -8.05 6.91
C ALA A 156 -20.36 -9.24 7.00
N VAL A 157 -19.65 -9.38 8.12
CA VAL A 157 -18.75 -10.53 8.35
C VAL A 157 -19.53 -11.84 8.37
N ASP A 158 -20.70 -11.87 9.01
CA ASP A 158 -21.58 -13.05 9.04
C ASP A 158 -22.16 -13.36 7.65
N GLU A 159 -22.64 -12.35 6.92
CA GLU A 159 -23.08 -12.50 5.52
C GLU A 159 -21.99 -13.13 4.65
N LEU A 160 -20.77 -12.56 4.67
CA LEU A 160 -19.64 -13.05 3.91
C LEU A 160 -19.15 -14.42 4.39
N GLY A 161 -19.38 -14.73 5.67
CA GLY A 161 -19.12 -16.04 6.26
C GLY A 161 -19.89 -17.16 5.56
N ARG A 162 -21.10 -16.89 5.08
CA ARG A 162 -21.99 -17.83 4.40
C ARG A 162 -21.69 -18.00 2.91
N GLU A 163 -20.97 -17.03 2.30
CA GLU A 163 -20.63 -17.06 0.85
C GLU A 163 -19.53 -18.07 0.51
N GLY A 164 -18.75 -18.54 1.49
CA GLY A 164 -17.70 -19.51 1.28
C GLY A 164 -16.33 -19.10 1.80
N PRO A 165 -15.28 -19.89 1.52
CA PRO A 165 -13.94 -19.63 2.01
C PRO A 165 -13.31 -18.39 1.34
N GLY A 166 -12.42 -17.71 2.07
CA GLY A 166 -11.67 -16.54 1.64
C GLY A 166 -11.52 -15.53 2.77
N ASP A 167 -10.47 -14.74 2.68
CA ASP A 167 -10.15 -13.74 3.67
C ASP A 167 -10.94 -12.45 3.45
N ILE A 168 -11.14 -11.70 4.53
CA ILE A 168 -11.90 -10.46 4.54
C ILE A 168 -10.94 -9.31 4.87
N LEU A 169 -10.96 -8.25 4.08
CA LEU A 169 -10.31 -6.98 4.37
C LEU A 169 -11.38 -5.97 4.81
N ILE A 170 -11.18 -5.34 5.96
CA ILE A 170 -12.06 -4.28 6.47
C ILE A 170 -11.29 -2.98 6.50
N PHE A 171 -11.76 -1.97 5.78
CA PHE A 171 -11.17 -0.64 5.83
C PHE A 171 -11.67 0.13 7.05
N MET A 172 -10.74 0.81 7.73
CA MET A 172 -11.00 1.56 8.95
C MET A 172 -10.33 2.93 8.87
N SER A 173 -10.92 3.93 9.54
CA SER A 173 -10.42 5.31 9.51
C SER A 173 -9.10 5.51 10.26
N GLY A 174 -8.80 4.68 11.25
CA GLY A 174 -7.59 4.84 12.05
C GLY A 174 -7.29 3.72 13.04
N GLU A 175 -6.14 3.84 13.69
CA GLU A 175 -5.57 2.82 14.58
C GLU A 175 -6.49 2.47 15.76
N ARG A 176 -7.14 3.48 16.38
CA ARG A 176 -8.04 3.24 17.50
C ARG A 176 -9.22 2.38 17.09
N GLU A 177 -9.88 2.75 16.00
CA GLU A 177 -11.02 2.03 15.46
C GLU A 177 -10.64 0.59 15.06
N ILE A 178 -9.44 0.41 14.46
CA ILE A 178 -8.89 -0.92 14.16
C ILE A 178 -8.81 -1.78 15.43
N ARG A 179 -8.25 -1.24 16.52
CA ARG A 179 -8.10 -1.98 17.78
C ARG A 179 -9.43 -2.32 18.39
N ASP A 180 -10.33 -1.33 18.52
CA ASP A 180 -11.64 -1.50 19.13
C ASP A 180 -12.46 -2.54 18.36
N THR A 181 -12.45 -2.49 17.03
CA THR A 181 -13.14 -3.46 16.16
C THR A 181 -12.48 -4.84 16.20
N ALA A 182 -11.14 -4.92 16.23
CA ALA A 182 -10.44 -6.20 16.35
C ALA A 182 -10.78 -6.90 17.67
N ASP A 183 -10.79 -6.16 18.78
CA ASP A 183 -11.16 -6.69 20.09
C ASP A 183 -12.62 -7.18 20.11
N ALA A 184 -13.51 -6.43 19.48
CA ALA A 184 -14.92 -6.79 19.38
C ALA A 184 -15.12 -8.06 18.52
N LEU A 185 -14.46 -8.16 17.35
CA LEU A 185 -14.50 -9.36 16.52
C LEU A 185 -13.90 -10.59 17.21
N ASN A 186 -12.81 -10.42 17.96
CA ASN A 186 -12.20 -11.51 18.72
C ASN A 186 -13.14 -12.05 19.82
N ARG A 187 -13.97 -11.20 20.44
CA ARG A 187 -14.99 -11.63 21.43
C ARG A 187 -16.10 -12.49 20.82
N LEU A 188 -16.34 -12.41 19.51
CA LEU A 188 -17.32 -13.26 18.85
C LEU A 188 -16.86 -14.72 18.72
N ASN A 189 -15.58 -15.02 18.97
CA ASN A 189 -14.99 -16.36 18.88
C ASN A 189 -15.37 -17.09 17.58
N LEU A 190 -15.24 -16.39 16.43
CA LEU A 190 -15.57 -16.97 15.14
C LEU A 190 -14.73 -18.22 14.86
N PRO A 191 -15.35 -19.37 14.51
CA PRO A 191 -14.62 -20.62 14.34
C PRO A 191 -13.60 -20.51 13.18
N HIS A 192 -12.39 -21.02 13.42
CA HIS A 192 -11.29 -21.05 12.45
C HIS A 192 -10.98 -19.68 11.80
N THR A 193 -11.15 -18.59 12.59
CA THR A 193 -10.96 -17.24 12.08
C THR A 193 -9.90 -16.51 12.90
N GLU A 194 -8.90 -15.95 12.22
CA GLU A 194 -7.86 -15.10 12.80
C GLU A 194 -8.15 -13.63 12.47
N VAL A 195 -8.13 -12.75 13.47
CA VAL A 195 -8.31 -11.31 13.29
C VAL A 195 -6.97 -10.60 13.42
N LEU A 196 -6.53 -9.88 12.38
CA LEU A 196 -5.25 -9.21 12.33
C LEU A 196 -5.41 -7.71 12.05
N PRO A 197 -4.88 -6.84 12.92
CA PRO A 197 -4.75 -5.42 12.64
C PRO A 197 -3.59 -5.17 11.66
N LEU A 198 -3.73 -4.16 10.77
CA LEU A 198 -2.69 -3.71 9.87
C LEU A 198 -2.64 -2.18 9.81
N TYR A 199 -1.69 -1.59 10.52
CA TYR A 199 -1.44 -0.14 10.52
C TYR A 199 0.05 0.18 10.71
N ALA A 200 0.44 1.42 10.41
CA ALA A 200 1.85 1.82 10.28
C ALA A 200 2.69 1.72 11.56
N ARG A 201 2.08 1.76 12.77
CA ARG A 201 2.79 1.72 14.05
C ARG A 201 3.02 0.33 14.61
N LEU A 202 2.44 -0.70 14.00
CA LEU A 202 2.72 -2.08 14.38
C LEU A 202 4.20 -2.42 14.19
N SER A 203 4.71 -3.34 15.00
CA SER A 203 6.04 -3.90 14.80
C SER A 203 6.15 -4.60 13.43
N ASN A 204 7.37 -4.77 12.95
CA ASN A 204 7.60 -5.45 11.68
C ASN A 204 7.07 -6.90 11.68
N SER A 205 7.20 -7.59 12.80
CA SER A 205 6.69 -8.97 12.96
C SER A 205 5.16 -9.02 12.86
N GLU A 206 4.46 -8.09 13.51
CA GLU A 206 3.00 -8.01 13.46
C GLU A 206 2.51 -7.66 12.05
N GLN A 207 3.14 -6.71 11.39
CA GLN A 207 2.80 -6.34 10.01
C GLN A 207 3.02 -7.51 9.04
N ASN A 208 4.07 -8.30 9.24
CA ASN A 208 4.39 -9.43 8.36
C ASN A 208 3.41 -10.60 8.53
N ARG A 209 2.69 -10.69 9.65
CA ARG A 209 1.70 -11.77 9.86
C ARG A 209 0.64 -11.83 8.77
N VAL A 210 0.20 -10.70 8.24
CA VAL A 210 -0.84 -10.66 7.20
C VAL A 210 -0.39 -11.27 5.86
N PHE A 211 0.93 -11.41 5.65
CA PHE A 211 1.50 -11.98 4.43
C PHE A 211 1.87 -13.47 4.57
N GLN A 212 1.84 -14.01 5.79
CA GLN A 212 2.17 -15.41 6.03
C GLN A 212 1.03 -16.33 5.62
N SER A 213 1.37 -17.55 5.17
CA SER A 213 0.38 -18.59 4.94
C SER A 213 -0.35 -18.96 6.24
N HIS A 214 -1.62 -19.28 6.14
CA HIS A 214 -2.47 -19.62 7.29
C HIS A 214 -3.51 -20.65 6.92
N HIS A 215 -4.13 -21.21 7.93
CA HIS A 215 -5.27 -22.10 7.80
C HIS A 215 -6.54 -21.41 8.31
N GLY A 216 -7.67 -21.66 7.65
CA GLY A 216 -8.94 -21.03 8.01
C GLY A 216 -9.13 -19.68 7.33
N ARG A 217 -9.94 -18.83 7.95
CA ARG A 217 -10.24 -17.48 7.46
C ARG A 217 -9.40 -16.45 8.22
N ARG A 218 -9.00 -15.42 7.52
CA ARG A 218 -8.38 -14.25 8.12
C ARG A 218 -9.24 -13.01 7.88
N ILE A 219 -9.40 -12.20 8.93
CA ILE A 219 -10.02 -10.88 8.86
C ILE A 219 -8.92 -9.87 9.11
N VAL A 220 -8.58 -9.07 8.12
CA VAL A 220 -7.57 -8.01 8.21
C VAL A 220 -8.26 -6.67 8.34
N LEU A 221 -8.00 -5.96 9.44
CA LEU A 221 -8.48 -4.59 9.61
C LEU A 221 -7.35 -3.63 9.28
N ALA A 222 -7.54 -2.80 8.27
CA ALA A 222 -6.48 -1.92 7.78
C ALA A 222 -6.99 -0.50 7.54
N THR A 223 -6.08 0.46 7.61
CA THR A 223 -6.31 1.77 7.04
C THR A 223 -6.13 1.70 5.52
N ASN A 224 -6.28 2.83 4.85
CA ASN A 224 -6.00 2.96 3.41
C ASN A 224 -4.58 2.52 2.96
N VAL A 225 -3.71 2.08 3.89
CA VAL A 225 -2.43 1.45 3.56
C VAL A 225 -2.59 0.18 2.71
N ALA A 226 -3.71 -0.53 2.88
CA ALA A 226 -4.03 -1.74 2.12
C ALA A 226 -4.84 -1.45 0.84
N GLU A 227 -5.10 -0.19 0.50
CA GLU A 227 -5.89 0.18 -0.68
C GLU A 227 -5.06 0.07 -1.97
N THR A 228 -3.93 0.75 -2.01
CA THR A 228 -3.07 0.84 -3.21
C THR A 228 -1.67 0.32 -2.96
N SER A 229 -1.11 0.59 -1.79
CA SER A 229 0.32 0.37 -1.52
C SER A 229 0.68 -1.07 -1.13
N LEU A 230 -0.29 -1.92 -0.80
CA LEU A 230 -0.06 -3.29 -0.34
C LEU A 230 -1.13 -4.23 -0.88
N THR A 231 -0.69 -5.31 -1.50
CA THR A 231 -1.58 -6.43 -1.83
C THR A 231 -1.52 -7.46 -0.70
N VAL A 232 -2.58 -7.54 0.09
CA VAL A 232 -2.73 -8.60 1.10
C VAL A 232 -3.18 -9.88 0.39
N PRO A 233 -2.41 -10.98 0.47
CA PRO A 233 -2.76 -12.20 -0.22
C PRO A 233 -4.01 -12.85 0.38
N GLY A 234 -4.77 -13.60 -0.44
CA GLY A 234 -5.94 -14.39 0.02
C GLY A 234 -7.23 -13.59 0.20
N ILE A 235 -7.20 -12.27 0.10
CA ILE A 235 -8.40 -11.42 0.23
C ILE A 235 -9.37 -11.74 -0.93
N LYS A 236 -10.56 -12.16 -0.55
CA LYS A 236 -11.68 -12.41 -1.46
C LYS A 236 -12.83 -11.43 -1.22
N TYR A 237 -12.95 -10.91 -0.03
CA TYR A 237 -14.04 -10.05 0.40
C TYR A 237 -13.52 -8.75 0.99
N VAL A 238 -14.23 -7.66 0.72
CA VAL A 238 -13.89 -6.34 1.25
C VAL A 238 -15.12 -5.74 1.92
N ILE A 239 -14.94 -5.19 3.11
CA ILE A 239 -15.92 -4.37 3.81
C ILE A 239 -15.37 -2.96 3.90
N ASP A 240 -16.10 -2.01 3.35
CA ASP A 240 -15.76 -0.59 3.40
C ASP A 240 -16.90 0.19 4.06
N PRO A 241 -16.74 0.62 5.31
CA PRO A 241 -17.74 1.45 6.00
C PRO A 241 -17.91 2.85 5.41
N GLY A 242 -17.12 3.21 4.40
CA GLY A 242 -17.19 4.54 3.77
C GLY A 242 -16.56 5.66 4.59
N THR A 243 -15.82 5.32 5.66
CA THR A 243 -15.15 6.30 6.51
C THR A 243 -13.70 6.50 6.04
N ALA A 244 -13.35 7.73 5.66
CA ALA A 244 -11.99 8.10 5.32
C ALA A 244 -11.43 9.11 6.33
N ARG A 245 -10.17 8.94 6.73
CA ARG A 245 -9.46 9.98 7.48
C ARG A 245 -9.07 11.07 6.49
N ILE A 246 -9.69 12.24 6.64
CA ILE A 246 -9.22 13.45 5.96
C ILE A 246 -8.00 13.95 6.74
N SER A 247 -6.83 13.91 6.10
CA SER A 247 -5.56 14.43 6.64
C SER A 247 -5.37 15.89 6.23
#